data_fb017b25109c326ba1eea36ff2478cfa
#
_entry.id   fb017b25109c326ba1eea36ff2478cfa
#
_cell.length_a   1.000
_cell.length_b   1.000
_cell.length_c   1.000
_cell.angle_alpha   90.00
_cell.angle_beta   90.00
_cell.angle_gamma   90.00
#
_symmetry.space_group_name_H-M   'P 1'
#
loop_
_entity.id
_entity.type
_entity.pdbx_description
1 polymer ?
#
loop_
_entity_poly.entity_id
_entity_poly.type
_entity_poly.pdbx_seq_one_letter_code
_entity_poly.pdbx_strand_id
1 'polypeptide(L)'
;ISPVVAENQIVTPAMTFEKGQATGVRQIGNGYVNGAVKVKLIFQATVGEEESYDEVIIEGNPPVHSKIAGGVNGDVATCAITLNAIPQVLRSSPGLKTMADVPMVSFFG
;
A
#
# COMPACT_ATOMS: atom_id res chain seq x y z
N ILE A 1 11.76 -6.22 2.51
CA ILE A 1 11.32 -5.35 3.62
C ILE A 1 12.56 -4.86 4.33
N SER A 2 12.64 -3.57 4.60
CA SER A 2 13.72 -2.93 5.34
C SER A 2 13.16 -1.97 6.40
N PRO A 3 13.87 -1.77 7.52
CA PRO A 3 13.48 -0.74 8.47
C PRO A 3 13.73 0.65 7.87
N VAL A 4 12.89 1.60 8.24
CA VAL A 4 13.17 3.03 8.10
C VAL A 4 13.78 3.48 9.43
N VAL A 5 14.88 4.21 9.37
CA VAL A 5 15.60 4.66 10.56
C VAL A 5 15.62 6.18 10.65
N ALA A 6 15.53 6.71 11.86
CA ALA A 6 15.59 8.13 12.12
C ALA A 6 16.95 8.71 11.72
N GLU A 7 16.97 9.69 10.84
CA GLU A 7 18.18 10.45 10.50
C GLU A 7 18.54 11.48 11.57
N ASN A 8 17.52 11.98 12.27
CA ASN A 8 17.61 12.90 13.40
C ASN A 8 16.66 12.43 14.50
N GLN A 9 16.74 13.08 15.66
CA GLN A 9 15.77 12.83 16.74
C GLN A 9 14.37 13.24 16.29
N ILE A 10 13.39 12.34 16.52
CA ILE A 10 11.96 12.56 16.23
C ILE A 10 11.20 12.51 17.56
N VAL A 11 10.52 13.59 17.91
CA VAL A 11 9.71 13.67 19.13
C VAL A 11 8.24 13.57 18.74
N THR A 12 7.53 12.62 19.33
CA THR A 12 6.08 12.44 19.16
C THR A 12 5.38 12.54 20.51
N PRO A 13 4.07 12.70 20.54
CA PRO A 13 3.31 12.69 21.80
C PRO A 13 3.45 11.38 22.60
N ALA A 14 3.73 10.27 21.92
CA ALA A 14 3.82 8.95 22.54
C ALA A 14 5.24 8.60 23.00
N MET A 15 6.26 8.97 22.20
CA MET A 15 7.66 8.61 22.48
C MET A 15 8.64 9.43 21.64
N THR A 16 9.89 9.41 22.05
CA THR A 16 11.01 9.99 21.30
C THR A 16 11.82 8.90 20.63
N PHE A 17 12.15 9.09 19.36
CA PHE A 17 13.07 8.24 18.62
C PHE A 17 14.41 8.97 18.48
N GLU A 18 15.47 8.31 18.88
CA GLU A 18 16.83 8.82 18.70
C GLU A 18 17.34 8.48 17.30
N LYS A 19 18.32 9.25 16.83
CA LYS A 19 18.99 8.98 15.55
C LYS A 19 19.45 7.52 15.46
N GLY A 20 19.12 6.85 14.35
CA GLY A 20 19.47 5.45 14.11
C GLY A 20 18.46 4.44 14.63
N GLN A 21 17.46 4.85 15.40
CA GLN A 21 16.37 3.96 15.79
C GLN A 21 15.38 3.71 14.64
N ALA A 22 14.78 2.53 14.60
CA ALA A 22 13.77 2.19 13.63
C ALA A 22 12.48 2.98 13.92
N THR A 23 11.98 3.69 12.93
CA THR A 23 10.76 4.51 12.98
C THR A 23 9.64 3.91 12.16
N GLY A 24 9.93 2.90 11.36
CA GLY A 24 8.95 2.27 10.49
C GLY A 24 9.53 1.20 9.59
N VAL A 25 8.76 0.87 8.57
CA VAL A 25 9.11 -0.16 7.59
C VAL A 25 8.92 0.36 6.17
N ARG A 26 9.76 -0.11 5.26
CA ARG A 26 9.62 0.06 3.82
C ARG A 26 9.61 -1.30 3.15
N GLN A 27 8.64 -1.52 2.28
CA GLN A 27 8.52 -2.73 1.49
C GLN A 27 8.50 -2.39 0.01
N ILE A 28 9.27 -3.15 -0.79
CA ILE A 28 9.27 -3.05 -2.24
C ILE A 28 8.87 -4.40 -2.81
N GLY A 29 7.85 -4.40 -3.66
CA GLY A 29 7.42 -5.55 -4.46
C GLY A 29 7.63 -5.25 -5.94
N ASN A 30 8.10 -6.24 -6.70
CA ASN A 30 8.28 -6.14 -8.14
C ASN A 30 7.48 -7.23 -8.84
N GLY A 31 6.74 -6.86 -9.86
CA GLY A 31 6.10 -7.77 -10.82
C GLY A 31 6.89 -7.80 -12.12
N TYR A 32 7.10 -9.00 -12.66
CA TYR A 32 7.93 -9.22 -13.84
C TYR A 32 7.09 -9.75 -15.00
N VAL A 33 7.36 -9.25 -16.20
CA VAL A 33 6.85 -9.79 -17.46
C VAL A 33 8.04 -10.02 -18.39
N ASN A 34 8.23 -11.23 -18.86
CA ASN A 34 9.36 -11.61 -19.70
C ASN A 34 10.73 -11.20 -19.13
N GLY A 35 10.91 -11.35 -17.81
CA GLY A 35 12.15 -11.02 -17.11
C GLY A 35 12.37 -9.53 -16.82
N ALA A 36 11.53 -8.64 -17.34
CA ALA A 36 11.59 -7.20 -17.06
C ALA A 36 10.60 -6.81 -15.96
N VAL A 37 11.01 -5.91 -15.05
CA VAL A 37 10.11 -5.31 -14.06
C VAL A 37 9.09 -4.45 -14.79
N LYS A 38 7.80 -4.76 -14.63
CA LYS A 38 6.67 -4.03 -15.21
C LYS A 38 5.76 -3.41 -14.16
N VAL A 39 5.79 -3.94 -12.96
CA VAL A 39 5.05 -3.39 -11.82
C VAL A 39 6.03 -3.19 -10.68
N LYS A 40 6.02 -2.03 -10.05
CA LYS A 40 6.76 -1.73 -8.84
C LYS A 40 5.78 -1.21 -7.79
N LEU A 41 5.71 -1.89 -6.67
CA LEU A 41 4.90 -1.51 -5.52
C LEU A 41 5.84 -1.04 -4.42
N ILE A 42 5.57 0.13 -3.86
CA ILE A 42 6.32 0.69 -2.73
C ILE A 42 5.30 0.97 -1.63
N PHE A 43 5.53 0.38 -0.48
CA PHE A 43 4.81 0.69 0.74
C PHE A 43 5.81 1.20 1.78
N GLN A 44 5.51 2.33 2.39
CA GLN A 44 6.28 2.89 3.49
C GLN A 44 5.31 3.34 4.58
N ALA A 45 5.57 2.88 5.80
CA ALA A 45 4.85 3.31 6.99
C ALA A 45 5.89 3.65 8.05
N THR A 46 6.02 4.91 8.39
CA THR A 46 7.04 5.40 9.32
C THR A 46 6.55 6.64 10.07
N VAL A 47 7.12 6.85 11.24
CA VAL A 47 6.92 8.06 12.03
C VAL A 47 7.84 9.16 11.51
N GLY A 48 7.33 10.40 11.45
CA GLY A 48 8.11 11.56 11.04
C GLY A 48 8.11 11.85 9.54
N GLU A 49 7.26 11.18 8.76
CA GLU A 49 7.01 11.58 7.37
C GLU A 49 6.36 12.96 7.31
N GLU A 50 6.87 13.82 6.43
CA GLU A 50 6.31 15.15 6.20
C GLU A 50 5.03 15.09 5.35
N GLU A 51 4.96 14.16 4.40
CA GLU A 51 3.82 13.95 3.52
C GLU A 51 3.38 12.50 3.51
N SER A 52 2.08 12.26 3.75
CA SER A 52 1.42 10.99 3.43
C SER A 52 0.71 11.11 2.09
N TYR A 53 0.81 10.09 1.25
CA TYR A 53 0.08 10.05 -0.02
C TYR A 53 -0.01 8.63 -0.57
N ASP A 54 -1.02 8.41 -1.43
CA ASP A 54 -1.06 7.28 -2.34
C ASP A 54 -0.85 7.78 -3.77
N GLU A 55 -0.05 7.08 -4.55
CA GLU A 55 0.32 7.50 -5.89
C GLU A 55 0.34 6.32 -6.85
N VAL A 56 -0.22 6.52 -8.02
CA VAL A 56 -0.17 5.57 -9.14
C VAL A 56 0.41 6.27 -10.36
N ILE A 57 1.50 5.70 -10.89
CA ILE A 57 2.15 6.17 -12.11
C ILE A 57 2.08 5.02 -13.13
N ILE A 58 1.51 5.29 -14.30
CA ILE A 58 1.46 4.35 -15.42
C ILE A 58 2.22 4.95 -16.60
N GLU A 59 3.35 4.33 -16.94
CA GLU A 59 4.12 4.68 -18.14
C GLU A 59 3.48 4.01 -19.36
N GLY A 60 2.51 4.68 -19.96
CA GLY A 60 1.72 4.16 -21.07
C GLY A 60 1.41 5.22 -22.12
N ASN A 61 0.53 4.89 -23.03
CA ASN A 61 0.01 5.84 -24.02
C ASN A 61 -1.52 5.88 -23.95
N PRO A 62 -2.14 6.92 -23.37
CA PRO A 62 -1.49 8.04 -22.69
C PRO A 62 -0.85 7.63 -21.36
N PRO A 63 0.12 8.40 -20.81
CA PRO A 63 0.61 8.20 -19.46
C PRO A 63 -0.45 8.63 -18.45
N VAL A 64 -0.45 7.97 -17.28
CA VAL A 64 -1.36 8.32 -16.17
C VAL A 64 -0.55 8.58 -14.92
N HIS A 65 -0.87 9.67 -14.24
CA HIS A 65 -0.34 10.01 -12.93
C HIS A 65 -1.50 10.46 -12.04
N SER A 66 -1.71 9.74 -10.95
CA SER A 66 -2.75 10.04 -9.96
C SER A 66 -2.12 10.07 -8.59
N LYS A 67 -2.39 11.12 -7.81
CA LYS A 67 -1.91 11.27 -6.43
C LYS A 67 -3.07 11.67 -5.53
N ILE A 68 -3.20 10.98 -4.41
CA ILE A 68 -4.13 11.31 -3.33
C ILE A 68 -3.29 11.92 -2.21
N ALA A 69 -3.35 13.24 -2.06
CA ALA A 69 -2.67 13.94 -0.99
C ALA A 69 -3.28 13.55 0.38
N GLY A 70 -2.42 13.32 1.37
CA GLY A 70 -2.83 12.81 2.68
C GLY A 70 -3.01 11.28 2.72
N GLY A 71 -3.07 10.62 1.55
CA GLY A 71 -3.28 9.19 1.45
C GLY A 71 -4.68 8.73 1.86
N VAL A 72 -4.96 7.45 1.65
CA VAL A 72 -6.19 6.80 2.13
C VAL A 72 -5.93 6.22 3.51
N ASN A 73 -6.84 6.46 4.45
CA ASN A 73 -6.75 5.85 5.77
C ASN A 73 -6.78 4.32 5.65
N GLY A 74 -5.69 3.66 6.05
CA GLY A 74 -5.50 2.23 5.87
C GLY A 74 -6.55 1.37 6.57
N ASP A 75 -6.98 1.76 7.78
CA ASP A 75 -7.99 1.01 8.55
C ASP A 75 -9.34 1.07 7.86
N VAL A 76 -9.76 2.26 7.42
CA VAL A 76 -11.02 2.45 6.69
C VAL A 76 -10.98 1.71 5.35
N ALA A 77 -9.89 1.82 4.60
CA ALA A 77 -9.73 1.14 3.31
C ALA A 77 -9.73 -0.38 3.47
N THR A 78 -9.09 -0.91 4.50
CA THR A 78 -9.06 -2.35 4.80
C THR A 78 -10.46 -2.87 5.14
N CYS A 79 -11.20 -2.17 5.98
CA CYS A 79 -12.60 -2.51 6.28
C CYS A 79 -13.45 -2.49 5.01
N ALA A 80 -13.33 -1.43 4.21
CA ALA A 80 -14.10 -1.27 2.99
C ALA A 80 -13.83 -2.38 1.96
N ILE A 81 -12.55 -2.68 1.67
CA ILE A 81 -12.21 -3.72 0.69
C ILE A 81 -12.61 -5.11 1.18
N THR A 82 -12.52 -5.38 2.48
CA THR A 82 -12.94 -6.66 3.06
C THR A 82 -14.44 -6.87 2.87
N LEU A 83 -15.26 -5.88 3.20
CA LEU A 83 -16.70 -5.95 2.99
C LEU A 83 -17.05 -6.08 1.50
N ASN A 84 -16.43 -5.27 0.65
CA ASN A 84 -16.68 -5.29 -0.78
C ASN A 84 -16.21 -6.59 -1.48
N ALA A 85 -15.31 -7.36 -0.86
CA ALA A 85 -14.88 -8.66 -1.37
C ALA A 85 -15.94 -9.77 -1.16
N ILE A 86 -16.84 -9.63 -0.21
CA ILE A 86 -17.82 -10.68 0.13
C ILE A 86 -18.59 -11.19 -1.09
N PRO A 87 -19.21 -10.35 -1.94
CA PRO A 87 -19.94 -10.84 -3.12
C PRO A 87 -19.05 -11.61 -4.09
N GLN A 88 -17.80 -11.24 -4.22
CA GLN A 88 -16.85 -11.90 -5.13
C GLN A 88 -16.43 -13.27 -4.58
N VAL A 89 -16.20 -13.36 -3.29
CA VAL A 89 -15.88 -14.63 -2.61
C VAL A 89 -17.07 -15.60 -2.72
N LEU A 90 -18.29 -15.13 -2.49
CA LEU A 90 -19.52 -15.98 -2.59
C LEU A 90 -19.74 -16.53 -4.00
N ARG A 91 -19.27 -15.84 -5.03
CA ARG A 91 -19.39 -16.27 -6.44
C ARG A 91 -18.21 -17.12 -6.88
N SER A 92 -17.15 -17.21 -6.10
CA SER A 92 -15.94 -17.96 -6.45
C SER A 92 -16.12 -19.46 -6.19
N SER A 93 -15.31 -20.28 -6.89
CA SER A 93 -15.23 -21.71 -6.57
C SER A 93 -14.69 -21.92 -5.15
N PRO A 94 -15.07 -23.02 -4.45
CA PRO A 94 -14.55 -23.32 -3.13
C PRO A 94 -13.02 -23.43 -3.09
N GLY A 95 -12.41 -23.07 -1.96
CA GLY A 95 -10.99 -23.17 -1.71
C GLY A 95 -10.36 -21.84 -1.26
N LEU A 96 -9.07 -21.89 -0.93
CA LEU A 96 -8.30 -20.69 -0.60
C LEU A 96 -8.18 -19.79 -1.84
N LYS A 97 -8.49 -18.52 -1.68
CA LYS A 97 -8.44 -17.51 -2.75
C LYS A 97 -7.60 -16.32 -2.30
N THR A 98 -6.92 -15.73 -3.28
CA THR A 98 -6.27 -14.43 -3.17
C THR A 98 -7.05 -13.38 -3.97
N MET A 99 -6.67 -12.12 -3.84
CA MET A 99 -7.27 -11.03 -4.63
C MET A 99 -7.01 -11.19 -6.15
N ALA A 100 -6.03 -12.00 -6.56
CA ALA A 100 -5.76 -12.32 -7.95
C ALA A 100 -6.68 -13.44 -8.50
N ASP A 101 -7.31 -14.22 -7.63
CA ASP A 101 -8.15 -15.37 -8.00
C ASP A 101 -9.65 -15.02 -8.07
N VAL A 102 -10.02 -13.85 -7.57
CA VAL A 102 -11.41 -13.39 -7.57
C VAL A 102 -11.58 -12.22 -8.56
N PRO A 103 -12.81 -11.99 -9.09
CA PRO A 103 -13.09 -10.79 -9.87
C PRO A 103 -12.74 -9.51 -9.10
N MET A 104 -12.44 -8.45 -9.84
CA MET A 104 -12.07 -7.16 -9.24
C MET A 104 -13.13 -6.73 -8.21
N VAL A 105 -12.65 -6.43 -7.01
CA VAL A 105 -13.49 -5.95 -5.92
C VAL A 105 -13.95 -4.53 -6.22
N SER A 106 -15.24 -4.28 -6.12
CA SER A 106 -15.85 -2.98 -6.33
C SER A 106 -16.88 -2.70 -5.24
N PHE A 107 -17.16 -1.43 -5.03
CA PHE A 107 -18.27 -1.05 -4.15
C PHE A 107 -19.59 -1.66 -4.66
N PHE A 108 -20.37 -2.17 -3.72
CA PHE A 108 -21.75 -2.59 -3.96
C PHE A 108 -22.63 -1.84 -2.95
N GLY A 109 -23.64 -1.20 -3.42
CA GLY A 109 -24.66 -0.52 -2.60
C GLY A 109 -26.03 -0.94 -3.04
#